data_9ac50d01657ceb2d8633d81a5418b0bf
#
_entry.id   9ac50d01657ceb2d8633d81a5418b0bf
#
_cell.length_a   1.000
_cell.length_b   1.000
_cell.length_c   1.000
_cell.angle_alpha   90.00
_cell.angle_beta   90.00
_cell.angle_gamma   90.00
#
_symmetry.space_group_name_H-M   'P 1'
#
loop_
_entity.id
_entity.type
_entity.pdbx_description
1 polymer ?
#
loop_
_entity_poly.entity_id
_entity_poly.type
_entity_poly.pdbx_seq_one_letter_code
_entity_poly.pdbx_strand_id
1 'polypeptide(L)'
;MTYTSGTAPNILQIIPRLDGGGAEATTLEMTKALTAAGGRSVVVSEGGKLSEAIIAAGGEIINAPVASKNPYIIYKNINRLAQIAKEQNIDILHARSRAPAWSSLWAAQKIGKPYLATYHSKVHDSPKLKILYNSVMTRGERVIANSEFTAARIGIVHKIAPEKIDIVPRGCDPTRFDPMHILDADIKKQRAAWRVEENEFVILCPARLTRWKGQMVLLEAVAGLKGNFRLILTGDTRDKTGEESRFAKELKARAFETGLSEKLVFAGHVANMPLAYAVADLAVLPSLDPEPFGRTAVEAQAATLPVIVSDAGGFRETVKEEDALSDSSTNRTGWRVSPGDVDALTDKLQTVANL
;
A
#
# COMPACT_ATOMS: atom_id res chain seq x y z
N MET A 1 -28.72 -0.27 10.98
CA MET A 1 -29.27 -1.43 10.25
C MET A 1 -28.46 -2.64 10.63
N THR A 2 -29.02 -3.54 11.38
CA THR A 2 -28.44 -4.87 11.66
C THR A 2 -28.71 -5.72 10.42
N TYR A 3 -27.66 -6.12 9.71
CA TYR A 3 -27.76 -7.17 8.71
C TYR A 3 -28.15 -8.46 9.45
N THR A 4 -29.39 -8.85 9.31
CA THR A 4 -29.83 -10.19 9.70
C THR A 4 -29.17 -11.19 8.76
N SER A 5 -28.54 -12.21 9.31
CA SER A 5 -27.88 -13.35 8.67
C SER A 5 -28.66 -13.87 7.46
N GLY A 6 -28.18 -13.64 6.24
CA GLY A 6 -28.86 -14.21 5.08
C GLY A 6 -28.07 -14.14 3.77
N THR A 7 -27.59 -12.98 3.35
CA THR A 7 -26.84 -12.85 2.09
C THR A 7 -25.84 -11.72 2.18
N ALA A 8 -24.62 -11.96 1.70
CA ALA A 8 -23.62 -10.90 1.60
C ALA A 8 -24.11 -9.81 0.64
N PRO A 9 -23.79 -8.52 0.89
CA PRO A 9 -24.31 -7.41 0.11
C PRO A 9 -23.71 -7.36 -1.31
N ASN A 10 -24.47 -6.74 -2.22
CA ASN A 10 -23.98 -6.33 -3.53
C ASN A 10 -23.32 -4.95 -3.41
N ILE A 11 -22.03 -4.86 -3.66
CA ILE A 11 -21.27 -3.62 -3.47
C ILE A 11 -20.79 -3.06 -4.81
N LEU A 12 -21.07 -1.78 -5.05
CA LEU A 12 -20.45 -1.01 -6.13
C LEU A 12 -19.16 -0.38 -5.63
N GLN A 13 -18.02 -0.94 -5.99
CA GLN A 13 -16.71 -0.36 -5.68
C GLN A 13 -16.32 0.63 -6.76
N ILE A 14 -16.05 1.90 -6.41
CA ILE A 14 -15.72 2.94 -7.38
C ILE A 14 -14.26 3.37 -7.17
N ILE A 15 -13.41 3.08 -8.14
CA ILE A 15 -11.97 3.34 -8.11
C ILE A 15 -11.50 3.94 -9.44
N PRO A 16 -10.57 4.93 -9.45
CA PRO A 16 -10.14 5.58 -10.69
C PRO A 16 -9.56 4.62 -11.73
N ARG A 17 -8.58 3.83 -11.33
CA ARG A 17 -7.83 2.89 -12.18
C ARG A 17 -7.48 1.63 -11.40
N LEU A 18 -7.05 0.59 -12.14
CA LEU A 18 -6.67 -0.72 -11.61
C LEU A 18 -5.23 -1.08 -12.02
N ASP A 19 -4.32 -0.10 -11.99
CA ASP A 19 -2.94 -0.26 -12.51
C ASP A 19 -1.97 -0.99 -11.56
N GLY A 20 -2.35 -1.15 -10.29
CA GLY A 20 -1.56 -1.86 -9.29
C GLY A 20 -0.98 -0.94 -8.20
N GLY A 21 -1.69 -0.79 -7.14
CA GLY A 21 -1.32 -0.07 -5.92
C GLY A 21 -2.08 -0.63 -4.74
N GLY A 22 -1.87 -0.09 -3.55
CA GLY A 22 -2.51 -0.62 -2.34
C GLY A 22 -4.05 -0.54 -2.35
N ALA A 23 -4.64 0.50 -2.95
CA ALA A 23 -6.09 0.64 -3.08
C ALA A 23 -6.68 -0.35 -4.08
N GLU A 24 -5.98 -0.54 -5.19
CA GLU A 24 -6.35 -1.44 -6.28
C GLU A 24 -6.28 -2.90 -5.83
N ALA A 25 -5.19 -3.26 -5.14
CA ALA A 25 -5.03 -4.59 -4.58
C ALA A 25 -6.14 -4.91 -3.56
N THR A 26 -6.49 -3.95 -2.67
CA THR A 26 -7.61 -4.15 -1.74
C THR A 26 -8.98 -4.14 -2.42
N THR A 27 -9.13 -3.59 -3.63
CA THR A 27 -10.36 -3.75 -4.43
C THR A 27 -10.51 -5.19 -4.87
N LEU A 28 -9.43 -5.83 -5.32
CA LEU A 28 -9.41 -7.26 -5.67
C LEU A 28 -9.66 -8.14 -4.43
N GLU A 29 -9.02 -7.86 -3.30
CA GLU A 29 -9.22 -8.60 -2.04
C GLU A 29 -10.67 -8.53 -1.57
N MET A 30 -11.28 -7.34 -1.62
CA MET A 30 -12.69 -7.15 -1.29
C MET A 30 -13.59 -7.93 -2.27
N THR A 31 -13.24 -7.95 -3.57
CA THR A 31 -13.97 -8.73 -4.56
C THR A 31 -13.95 -10.22 -4.19
N LYS A 32 -12.77 -10.78 -3.91
CA LYS A 32 -12.62 -12.19 -3.48
C LYS A 32 -13.46 -12.49 -2.23
N ALA A 33 -13.41 -11.60 -1.23
CA ALA A 33 -14.13 -11.78 0.02
C ALA A 33 -15.65 -11.73 -0.19
N LEU A 34 -16.15 -10.78 -1.00
CA LEU A 34 -17.57 -10.65 -1.29
C LEU A 34 -18.12 -11.85 -2.07
N THR A 35 -17.42 -12.28 -3.11
CA THR A 35 -17.85 -13.45 -3.92
C THR A 35 -17.80 -14.74 -3.13
N ALA A 36 -16.78 -14.94 -2.29
CA ALA A 36 -16.69 -16.09 -1.39
C ALA A 36 -17.82 -16.11 -0.35
N ALA A 37 -18.31 -14.93 0.07
CA ALA A 37 -19.45 -14.81 0.99
C ALA A 37 -20.84 -14.88 0.30
N GLY A 38 -20.89 -15.07 -1.02
CA GLY A 38 -22.13 -15.11 -1.79
C GLY A 38 -22.70 -13.74 -2.18
N GLY A 39 -21.94 -12.65 -1.97
CA GLY A 39 -22.29 -11.31 -2.44
C GLY A 39 -21.73 -11.02 -3.83
N ARG A 40 -22.05 -9.81 -4.36
CA ARG A 40 -21.55 -9.37 -5.67
C ARG A 40 -20.63 -8.16 -5.53
N SER A 41 -19.55 -8.18 -6.27
CA SER A 41 -18.62 -7.06 -6.41
C SER A 41 -18.71 -6.50 -7.82
N VAL A 42 -19.30 -5.34 -7.98
CA VAL A 42 -19.30 -4.58 -9.23
C VAL A 42 -18.28 -3.44 -9.09
N VAL A 43 -17.28 -3.40 -9.95
CA VAL A 43 -16.20 -2.42 -9.91
C VAL A 43 -16.33 -1.44 -11.06
N VAL A 44 -16.50 -0.15 -10.74
CA VAL A 44 -16.50 0.94 -11.74
C VAL A 44 -15.13 1.60 -11.77
N SER A 45 -14.49 1.58 -12.93
CA SER A 45 -13.11 2.08 -13.11
C SER A 45 -12.86 2.51 -14.57
N GLU A 46 -11.74 3.17 -14.83
CA GLU A 46 -11.20 3.35 -16.19
C GLU A 46 -10.38 2.13 -16.68
N GLY A 47 -10.43 1.00 -15.93
CA GLY A 47 -9.68 -0.22 -16.23
C GLY A 47 -8.25 -0.19 -15.70
N GLY A 48 -7.45 -1.18 -16.08
CA GLY A 48 -6.05 -1.35 -15.72
C GLY A 48 -5.63 -2.81 -15.60
N LYS A 49 -4.39 -3.05 -15.19
CA LYS A 49 -3.75 -4.39 -15.17
C LYS A 49 -4.46 -5.42 -14.27
N LEU A 50 -5.15 -4.97 -13.21
CA LEU A 50 -5.88 -5.86 -12.29
C LEU A 50 -7.28 -6.21 -12.76
N SER A 51 -7.74 -5.72 -13.92
CA SER A 51 -9.10 -5.97 -14.43
C SER A 51 -9.37 -7.46 -14.61
N GLU A 52 -8.47 -8.18 -15.25
CA GLU A 52 -8.61 -9.64 -15.45
C GLU A 52 -8.64 -10.41 -14.12
N ALA A 53 -7.81 -10.01 -13.15
CA ALA A 53 -7.78 -10.65 -11.84
C ALA A 53 -9.09 -10.43 -11.06
N ILE A 54 -9.74 -9.26 -11.20
CA ILE A 54 -11.03 -8.98 -10.59
C ILE A 54 -12.12 -9.86 -11.23
N ILE A 55 -12.12 -9.99 -12.55
CA ILE A 55 -13.06 -10.86 -13.28
C ILE A 55 -12.85 -12.34 -12.88
N ALA A 56 -11.60 -12.80 -12.85
CA ALA A 56 -11.26 -14.15 -12.41
C ALA A 56 -11.67 -14.44 -10.94
N ALA A 57 -11.73 -13.39 -10.11
CA ALA A 57 -12.23 -13.47 -8.73
C ALA A 57 -13.78 -13.45 -8.63
N GLY A 58 -14.49 -13.48 -9.75
CA GLY A 58 -15.95 -13.42 -9.80
C GLY A 58 -16.54 -12.02 -9.70
N GLY A 59 -15.72 -10.97 -9.83
CA GLY A 59 -16.20 -9.59 -9.89
C GLY A 59 -16.61 -9.15 -11.29
N GLU A 60 -17.40 -8.11 -11.36
CA GLU A 60 -17.83 -7.49 -12.62
C GLU A 60 -17.15 -6.13 -12.79
N ILE A 61 -16.72 -5.76 -14.02
CA ILE A 61 -16.12 -4.47 -14.30
C ILE A 61 -16.98 -3.67 -15.26
N ILE A 62 -17.24 -2.42 -14.88
CA ILE A 62 -17.92 -1.44 -15.72
C ILE A 62 -16.97 -0.26 -15.98
N ASN A 63 -16.65 -0.01 -17.25
CA ASN A 63 -15.78 1.10 -17.61
C ASN A 63 -16.53 2.43 -17.57
N ALA A 64 -16.00 3.40 -16.81
CA ALA A 64 -16.52 4.76 -16.74
C ALA A 64 -15.41 5.77 -16.37
N PRO A 65 -15.52 7.03 -16.81
CA PRO A 65 -14.48 8.06 -16.58
C PRO A 65 -14.52 8.62 -15.16
N VAL A 66 -14.36 7.72 -14.16
CA VAL A 66 -14.47 8.05 -12.72
C VAL A 66 -13.19 8.63 -12.13
N ALA A 67 -12.06 8.59 -12.86
CA ALA A 67 -10.82 9.26 -12.47
C ALA A 67 -10.85 10.78 -12.74
N SER A 68 -11.79 11.25 -13.54
CA SER A 68 -11.86 12.64 -13.97
C SER A 68 -12.12 13.60 -12.81
N LYS A 69 -11.37 14.72 -12.83
CA LYS A 69 -11.56 15.86 -11.92
C LYS A 69 -12.36 17.00 -12.57
N ASN A 70 -12.80 16.83 -13.81
CA ASN A 70 -13.62 17.80 -14.50
C ASN A 70 -15.03 17.85 -13.86
N PRO A 71 -15.52 19.01 -13.36
CA PRO A 71 -16.81 19.12 -12.69
C PRO A 71 -18.01 18.62 -13.55
N TYR A 72 -17.98 18.84 -14.84
CA TYR A 72 -19.01 18.37 -15.75
C TYR A 72 -19.06 16.84 -15.84
N ILE A 73 -17.89 16.18 -15.88
CA ILE A 73 -17.82 14.72 -15.90
C ILE A 73 -18.23 14.15 -14.52
N ILE A 74 -17.81 14.80 -13.44
CA ILE A 74 -18.25 14.43 -12.07
C ILE A 74 -19.78 14.49 -11.98
N TYR A 75 -20.40 15.56 -12.49
CA TYR A 75 -21.85 15.70 -12.51
C TYR A 75 -22.52 14.60 -13.36
N LYS A 76 -22.04 14.33 -14.58
CA LYS A 76 -22.56 13.23 -15.42
C LYS A 76 -22.42 11.87 -14.73
N ASN A 77 -21.34 11.65 -14.01
CA ASN A 77 -21.11 10.39 -13.28
C ASN A 77 -22.13 10.16 -12.15
N ILE A 78 -22.76 11.20 -11.60
CA ILE A 78 -23.85 11.03 -10.61
C ILE A 78 -24.97 10.17 -11.21
N ASN A 79 -25.48 10.55 -12.37
CA ASN A 79 -26.57 9.81 -13.02
C ASN A 79 -26.12 8.43 -13.49
N ARG A 80 -24.91 8.32 -14.03
CA ARG A 80 -24.35 7.04 -14.48
C ARG A 80 -24.21 6.05 -13.32
N LEU A 81 -23.62 6.46 -12.20
CA LEU A 81 -23.45 5.59 -11.04
C LEU A 81 -24.78 5.23 -10.39
N ALA A 82 -25.73 6.17 -10.33
CA ALA A 82 -27.08 5.91 -9.85
C ALA A 82 -27.83 4.89 -10.73
N GLN A 83 -27.68 4.97 -12.05
CA GLN A 83 -28.26 4.03 -12.99
C GLN A 83 -27.61 2.64 -12.85
N ILE A 84 -26.28 2.54 -12.87
CA ILE A 84 -25.56 1.28 -12.64
C ILE A 84 -26.00 0.62 -11.34
N ALA A 85 -26.09 1.39 -10.25
CA ALA A 85 -26.46 0.85 -8.95
C ALA A 85 -27.89 0.29 -8.93
N LYS A 86 -28.82 0.89 -9.67
CA LYS A 86 -30.20 0.38 -9.82
C LYS A 86 -30.24 -0.89 -10.67
N GLU A 87 -29.61 -0.85 -11.86
CA GLU A 87 -29.59 -1.98 -12.81
C GLU A 87 -28.92 -3.22 -12.23
N GLN A 88 -27.86 -3.01 -11.42
CA GLN A 88 -27.09 -4.09 -10.79
C GLN A 88 -27.61 -4.48 -9.41
N ASN A 89 -28.74 -3.94 -8.95
CA ASN A 89 -29.32 -4.20 -7.62
C ASN A 89 -28.29 -4.01 -6.48
N ILE A 90 -27.56 -2.89 -6.49
CA ILE A 90 -26.51 -2.57 -5.52
C ILE A 90 -27.12 -2.16 -4.18
N ASP A 91 -26.52 -2.67 -3.10
CA ASP A 91 -26.92 -2.32 -1.73
C ASP A 91 -26.08 -1.16 -1.18
N ILE A 92 -24.79 -1.09 -1.53
CA ILE A 92 -23.85 -0.11 -0.98
C ILE A 92 -22.97 0.46 -2.09
N LEU A 93 -22.80 1.79 -2.14
CA LEU A 93 -21.81 2.46 -2.97
C LEU A 93 -20.54 2.72 -2.14
N HIS A 94 -19.40 2.20 -2.58
CA HIS A 94 -18.13 2.27 -1.88
C HIS A 94 -17.06 3.00 -2.69
N ALA A 95 -16.78 4.25 -2.32
CA ALA A 95 -15.69 5.01 -2.94
C ALA A 95 -14.33 4.57 -2.37
N ARG A 96 -13.44 4.12 -3.28
CA ARG A 96 -12.08 3.66 -2.96
C ARG A 96 -11.03 4.75 -3.15
N SER A 97 -11.44 5.94 -3.60
CA SER A 97 -10.55 7.07 -3.86
C SER A 97 -11.31 8.39 -3.86
N ARG A 98 -10.58 9.49 -3.66
CA ARG A 98 -11.14 10.84 -3.60
C ARG A 98 -11.73 11.32 -4.93
N ALA A 99 -11.15 10.91 -6.06
CA ALA A 99 -11.61 11.38 -7.38
C ALA A 99 -13.09 11.03 -7.64
N PRO A 100 -13.54 9.76 -7.49
CA PRO A 100 -14.94 9.40 -7.69
C PRO A 100 -15.85 9.67 -6.50
N ALA A 101 -15.31 10.06 -5.33
CA ALA A 101 -16.07 10.10 -4.09
C ALA A 101 -17.27 11.07 -4.12
N TRP A 102 -17.13 12.26 -4.75
CA TRP A 102 -18.23 13.21 -4.86
C TRP A 102 -19.38 12.68 -5.72
N SER A 103 -19.07 12.14 -6.90
CA SER A 103 -20.10 11.54 -7.75
C SER A 103 -20.76 10.32 -7.11
N SER A 104 -19.99 9.53 -6.35
CA SER A 104 -20.49 8.36 -5.63
C SER A 104 -21.43 8.75 -4.49
N LEU A 105 -21.07 9.75 -3.67
CA LEU A 105 -21.92 10.27 -2.59
C LEU A 105 -23.25 10.78 -3.13
N TRP A 106 -23.21 11.66 -4.14
CA TRP A 106 -24.42 12.23 -4.72
C TRP A 106 -25.28 11.18 -5.47
N ALA A 107 -24.66 10.17 -6.09
CA ALA A 107 -25.40 9.05 -6.67
C ALA A 107 -26.11 8.23 -5.59
N ALA A 108 -25.42 7.91 -4.50
CA ALA A 108 -26.00 7.18 -3.36
C ALA A 108 -27.20 7.93 -2.75
N GLN A 109 -27.03 9.23 -2.48
CA GLN A 109 -28.12 10.09 -1.99
C GLN A 109 -29.31 10.12 -2.95
N LYS A 110 -29.05 10.22 -4.26
CA LYS A 110 -30.12 10.25 -5.29
C LYS A 110 -30.97 8.99 -5.30
N ILE A 111 -30.45 7.84 -4.95
CA ILE A 111 -31.14 6.55 -4.99
C ILE A 111 -31.48 5.99 -3.60
N GLY A 112 -31.17 6.74 -2.53
CA GLY A 112 -31.43 6.32 -1.14
C GLY A 112 -30.62 5.10 -0.69
N LYS A 113 -29.40 4.94 -1.18
CA LYS A 113 -28.50 3.83 -0.80
C LYS A 113 -27.37 4.31 0.09
N PRO A 114 -26.84 3.47 0.99
CA PRO A 114 -25.67 3.77 1.81
C PRO A 114 -24.43 4.12 0.98
N TYR A 115 -23.66 5.08 1.48
CA TYR A 115 -22.36 5.46 0.93
C TYR A 115 -21.26 5.21 1.94
N LEU A 116 -20.23 4.46 1.53
CA LEU A 116 -19.00 4.24 2.28
C LEU A 116 -17.81 4.81 1.53
N ALA A 117 -16.76 5.16 2.28
CA ALA A 117 -15.47 5.48 1.69
C ALA A 117 -14.33 4.89 2.52
N THR A 118 -13.24 4.51 1.83
CA THR A 118 -12.02 4.04 2.51
C THR A 118 -10.85 5.00 2.28
N TYR A 119 -10.24 5.45 3.37
CA TYR A 119 -8.98 6.16 3.32
C TYR A 119 -7.82 5.16 3.13
N HIS A 120 -7.16 5.21 1.96
CA HIS A 120 -5.99 4.39 1.61
C HIS A 120 -4.67 5.14 1.68
N SER A 121 -4.70 6.45 1.85
CA SER A 121 -3.54 7.32 1.71
C SER A 121 -3.52 8.39 2.80
N LYS A 122 -2.41 9.12 2.87
CA LYS A 122 -2.19 10.20 3.84
C LYS A 122 -3.40 11.16 3.93
N VAL A 123 -3.84 11.41 5.15
CA VAL A 123 -4.84 12.43 5.47
C VAL A 123 -4.13 13.78 5.54
N HIS A 124 -4.44 14.66 4.59
CA HIS A 124 -3.81 15.99 4.51
C HIS A 124 -4.54 17.00 5.40
N ASP A 125 -3.80 17.77 6.17
CA ASP A 125 -4.28 18.82 7.08
C ASP A 125 -4.14 20.24 6.50
N SER A 126 -3.64 20.37 5.29
CA SER A 126 -3.50 21.63 4.57
C SER A 126 -3.42 21.42 3.06
N PRO A 127 -3.75 22.40 2.20
CA PRO A 127 -4.50 23.62 2.48
C PRO A 127 -5.99 23.39 2.75
N LYS A 128 -6.72 24.36 3.32
CA LYS A 128 -8.15 24.25 3.68
C LYS A 128 -9.06 23.77 2.55
N LEU A 129 -8.83 24.22 1.30
CA LEU A 129 -9.60 23.76 0.13
C LEU A 129 -9.42 22.26 -0.13
N LYS A 130 -8.23 21.71 0.12
CA LYS A 130 -7.97 20.29 -0.01
C LYS A 130 -8.67 19.47 1.08
N ILE A 131 -8.72 20.01 2.31
CA ILE A 131 -9.49 19.41 3.41
C ILE A 131 -10.97 19.35 3.04
N LEU A 132 -11.53 20.47 2.54
CA LEU A 132 -12.94 20.55 2.10
C LEU A 132 -13.22 19.55 0.96
N TYR A 133 -12.36 19.50 -0.06
CA TYR A 133 -12.49 18.53 -1.14
C TYR A 133 -12.45 17.09 -0.63
N ASN A 134 -11.52 16.77 0.28
CA ASN A 134 -11.36 15.44 0.85
C ASN A 134 -12.45 15.06 1.86
N SER A 135 -13.19 16.05 2.41
CA SER A 135 -14.26 15.79 3.38
C SER A 135 -15.35 14.87 2.86
N VAL A 136 -15.50 14.74 1.53
CA VAL A 136 -16.42 13.80 0.92
C VAL A 136 -16.23 12.37 1.40
N MET A 137 -14.99 12.00 1.71
CA MET A 137 -14.66 10.66 2.22
C MET A 137 -15.23 10.37 3.61
N THR A 138 -15.72 11.39 4.33
CA THR A 138 -16.29 11.26 5.68
C THR A 138 -17.77 11.63 5.74
N ARG A 139 -18.43 11.87 4.60
CA ARG A 139 -19.84 12.31 4.52
C ARG A 139 -20.84 11.18 4.43
N GLY A 140 -20.38 9.94 4.33
CA GLY A 140 -21.24 8.76 4.34
C GLY A 140 -21.67 8.36 5.76
N GLU A 141 -22.36 7.23 5.84
CA GLU A 141 -22.78 6.62 7.10
C GLU A 141 -21.57 6.22 7.94
N ARG A 142 -20.57 5.64 7.27
CA ARG A 142 -19.30 5.21 7.87
C ARG A 142 -18.13 5.58 6.97
N VAL A 143 -16.94 5.71 7.59
CA VAL A 143 -15.66 5.82 6.88
C VAL A 143 -14.72 4.73 7.35
N ILE A 144 -14.07 4.05 6.42
CA ILE A 144 -13.11 2.99 6.75
C ILE A 144 -11.70 3.59 6.77
N ALA A 145 -11.02 3.43 7.90
CA ALA A 145 -9.60 3.70 8.09
C ALA A 145 -8.81 2.38 8.03
N ASN A 146 -7.61 2.41 7.47
CA ASN A 146 -6.76 1.21 7.34
C ASN A 146 -5.82 0.99 8.54
N SER A 147 -5.87 1.86 9.56
CA SER A 147 -5.05 1.81 10.76
C SER A 147 -5.63 2.75 11.83
N GLU A 148 -5.24 2.55 13.08
CA GLU A 148 -5.51 3.48 14.20
C GLU A 148 -4.93 4.87 13.92
N PHE A 149 -3.69 4.91 13.40
CA PHE A 149 -3.05 6.14 12.98
C PHE A 149 -3.90 6.91 11.95
N THR A 150 -4.39 6.23 10.92
CA THR A 150 -5.24 6.85 9.90
C THR A 150 -6.58 7.30 10.48
N ALA A 151 -7.19 6.49 11.37
CA ALA A 151 -8.44 6.83 12.05
C ALA A 151 -8.29 8.11 12.90
N ALA A 152 -7.25 8.18 13.72
CA ALA A 152 -6.96 9.37 14.53
C ALA A 152 -6.76 10.63 13.66
N ARG A 153 -6.02 10.50 12.54
CA ARG A 153 -5.82 11.61 11.59
C ARG A 153 -7.12 12.07 10.92
N ILE A 154 -8.00 11.11 10.55
CA ILE A 154 -9.32 11.43 9.98
C ILE A 154 -10.15 12.21 11.02
N GLY A 155 -10.22 11.73 12.26
CA GLY A 155 -10.97 12.38 13.35
C GLY A 155 -10.51 13.82 13.57
N ILE A 156 -9.19 14.04 13.68
CA ILE A 156 -8.59 15.37 13.91
C ILE A 156 -8.85 16.31 12.72
N VAL A 157 -8.54 15.88 11.49
CA VAL A 157 -8.56 16.75 10.31
C VAL A 157 -9.99 17.08 9.86
N HIS A 158 -10.89 16.09 9.90
CA HIS A 158 -12.25 16.26 9.44
C HIS A 158 -13.27 16.51 10.57
N LYS A 159 -12.81 16.49 11.84
CA LYS A 159 -13.64 16.75 13.02
C LYS A 159 -14.87 15.86 13.09
N ILE A 160 -14.70 14.57 12.83
CA ILE A 160 -15.78 13.57 12.89
C ILE A 160 -15.61 12.71 14.16
N ALA A 161 -16.74 12.25 14.66
CA ALA A 161 -16.79 11.41 15.85
C ALA A 161 -16.16 10.02 15.58
N PRO A 162 -15.43 9.45 16.55
CA PRO A 162 -14.78 8.14 16.39
C PRO A 162 -15.76 7.04 15.98
N GLU A 163 -17.00 7.10 16.45
CA GLU A 163 -18.05 6.12 16.17
C GLU A 163 -18.43 6.03 14.67
N LYS A 164 -18.07 7.05 13.89
CA LYS A 164 -18.22 7.04 12.42
C LYS A 164 -17.07 6.38 11.69
N ILE A 165 -15.98 6.02 12.38
CA ILE A 165 -14.76 5.50 11.78
C ILE A 165 -14.66 4.01 12.12
N ASP A 166 -14.66 3.18 11.10
CA ASP A 166 -14.35 1.76 11.24
C ASP A 166 -12.88 1.53 10.90
N ILE A 167 -12.17 0.89 11.81
CA ILE A 167 -10.77 0.52 11.57
C ILE A 167 -10.76 -0.89 11.00
N VAL A 168 -10.33 -0.98 9.74
CA VAL A 168 -10.18 -2.26 9.03
C VAL A 168 -8.73 -2.35 8.54
N PRO A 169 -7.84 -2.94 9.32
CA PRO A 169 -6.44 -3.11 8.94
C PRO A 169 -6.31 -3.88 7.62
N ARG A 170 -5.24 -3.61 6.90
CA ARG A 170 -4.93 -4.35 5.68
C ARG A 170 -4.23 -5.66 6.04
N GLY A 171 -4.59 -6.69 5.31
CA GLY A 171 -3.88 -7.95 5.34
C GLY A 171 -3.09 -8.19 4.06
N CYS A 172 -2.49 -9.35 3.99
CA CYS A 172 -2.02 -9.99 2.75
C CYS A 172 -2.47 -11.45 2.77
N ASP A 173 -2.45 -12.07 1.62
CA ASP A 173 -2.69 -13.50 1.49
C ASP A 173 -1.40 -14.25 1.92
N PRO A 174 -1.37 -14.89 3.09
CA PRO A 174 -0.15 -15.55 3.58
C PRO A 174 0.32 -16.68 2.66
N THR A 175 -0.61 -17.38 2.02
CA THR A 175 -0.27 -18.46 1.07
C THR A 175 0.51 -17.93 -0.13
N ARG A 176 0.18 -16.72 -0.59
CA ARG A 176 0.88 -16.08 -1.70
C ARG A 176 2.32 -15.69 -1.34
N PHE A 177 2.56 -15.34 -0.08
CA PHE A 177 3.86 -14.88 0.39
C PHE A 177 4.67 -15.96 1.09
N ASP A 178 4.13 -17.18 1.23
CA ASP A 178 4.83 -18.31 1.83
C ASP A 178 6.08 -18.68 1.01
N PRO A 179 7.29 -18.54 1.58
CA PRO A 179 8.53 -18.85 0.87
C PRO A 179 8.64 -20.33 0.44
N MET A 180 7.93 -21.23 1.11
CA MET A 180 7.89 -22.65 0.74
C MET A 180 7.28 -22.91 -0.65
N HIS A 181 6.54 -21.96 -1.21
CA HIS A 181 5.98 -22.03 -2.55
C HIS A 181 6.90 -21.43 -3.64
N ILE A 182 8.05 -20.90 -3.26
CA ILE A 182 9.01 -20.29 -4.20
C ILE A 182 10.09 -21.33 -4.54
N LEU A 183 10.27 -21.60 -5.84
CA LEU A 183 11.26 -22.58 -6.29
C LEU A 183 12.69 -22.04 -6.14
N ASP A 184 13.60 -22.87 -5.64
CA ASP A 184 15.03 -22.54 -5.52
C ASP A 184 15.64 -22.10 -6.86
N ALA A 185 15.21 -22.68 -7.96
CA ALA A 185 15.64 -22.29 -9.30
C ALA A 185 15.27 -20.83 -9.65
N ASP A 186 14.08 -20.39 -9.22
CA ASP A 186 13.63 -19.00 -9.43
C ASP A 186 14.41 -18.03 -8.53
N ILE A 187 14.68 -18.42 -7.28
CA ILE A 187 15.52 -17.64 -6.37
C ILE A 187 16.92 -17.45 -6.97
N LYS A 188 17.57 -18.54 -7.42
CA LYS A 188 18.89 -18.48 -8.06
C LYS A 188 18.89 -17.60 -9.30
N LYS A 189 17.87 -17.73 -10.15
CA LYS A 189 17.72 -16.90 -11.35
C LYS A 189 17.56 -15.42 -11.01
N GLN A 190 16.75 -15.12 -9.97
CA GLN A 190 16.52 -13.73 -9.54
C GLN A 190 17.77 -13.13 -8.87
N ARG A 191 18.50 -13.90 -8.05
CA ARG A 191 19.80 -13.49 -7.49
C ARG A 191 20.78 -13.12 -8.61
N ALA A 192 20.92 -13.98 -9.62
CA ALA A 192 21.77 -13.71 -10.79
C ALA A 192 21.33 -12.44 -11.55
N ALA A 193 20.04 -12.24 -11.77
CA ALA A 193 19.51 -11.03 -12.43
C ALA A 193 19.82 -9.75 -11.63
N TRP A 194 19.88 -9.82 -10.32
CA TRP A 194 20.24 -8.71 -9.43
C TRP A 194 21.74 -8.69 -9.09
N ARG A 195 22.57 -9.51 -9.74
CA ARG A 195 24.01 -9.61 -9.52
C ARG A 195 24.38 -9.87 -8.06
N VAL A 196 23.54 -10.64 -7.36
CA VAL A 196 23.77 -11.02 -5.95
C VAL A 196 24.69 -12.21 -5.92
N GLU A 197 25.82 -12.08 -5.24
CA GLU A 197 26.79 -13.16 -5.00
C GLU A 197 26.30 -14.09 -3.87
N GLU A 198 26.91 -15.29 -3.78
CA GLU A 198 26.42 -16.34 -2.88
C GLU A 198 26.50 -15.93 -1.41
N ASN A 199 27.53 -15.21 -1.03
CA ASN A 199 27.82 -14.77 0.34
C ASN A 199 27.39 -13.32 0.65
N GLU A 200 26.61 -12.68 -0.22
CA GLU A 200 26.10 -11.33 0.04
C GLU A 200 24.81 -11.36 0.85
N PHE A 201 24.76 -10.53 1.88
CA PHE A 201 23.54 -10.22 2.63
C PHE A 201 22.66 -9.26 1.82
N VAL A 202 21.44 -9.65 1.51
CA VAL A 202 20.56 -8.92 0.61
C VAL A 202 19.59 -8.03 1.39
N ILE A 203 19.79 -6.72 1.24
CA ILE A 203 18.92 -5.69 1.81
C ILE A 203 17.94 -5.22 0.73
N LEU A 204 16.65 -5.43 0.94
CA LEU A 204 15.58 -5.05 0.01
C LEU A 204 14.83 -3.83 0.53
N CYS A 205 14.69 -2.78 -0.31
CA CYS A 205 13.77 -1.67 -0.06
C CYS A 205 12.57 -1.75 -1.00
N PRO A 206 11.45 -2.39 -0.58
CA PRO A 206 10.29 -2.64 -1.43
C PRO A 206 9.37 -1.42 -1.47
N ALA A 207 9.77 -0.36 -2.16
CA ALA A 207 9.05 0.89 -2.22
C ALA A 207 9.22 1.61 -3.56
N ARG A 208 8.21 2.39 -3.97
CA ARG A 208 8.35 3.31 -5.10
C ARG A 208 9.49 4.29 -4.83
N LEU A 209 10.27 4.63 -5.86
CA LEU A 209 11.34 5.62 -5.74
C LEU A 209 10.74 7.03 -5.56
N THR A 210 10.62 7.45 -4.32
CA THR A 210 10.14 8.78 -3.93
C THR A 210 10.83 9.23 -2.66
N ARG A 211 11.15 10.53 -2.54
CA ARG A 211 11.95 11.06 -1.41
C ARG A 211 11.40 10.66 -0.04
N TRP A 212 10.09 10.72 0.14
CA TRP A 212 9.46 10.41 1.42
C TRP A 212 9.54 8.94 1.84
N LYS A 213 9.90 8.04 0.92
CA LYS A 213 10.16 6.62 1.21
C LYS A 213 11.55 6.35 1.77
N GLY A 214 12.41 7.37 1.85
CA GLY A 214 13.66 7.34 2.59
C GLY A 214 14.79 6.53 1.97
N GLN A 215 14.74 6.23 0.65
CA GLN A 215 15.83 5.48 0.00
C GLN A 215 17.18 6.19 0.12
N MET A 216 17.20 7.53 0.21
CA MET A 216 18.45 8.27 0.44
C MET A 216 19.00 8.00 1.85
N VAL A 217 18.14 7.99 2.87
CA VAL A 217 18.53 7.65 4.25
C VAL A 217 19.09 6.24 4.33
N LEU A 218 18.45 5.28 3.62
CA LEU A 218 18.98 3.91 3.56
C LEU A 218 20.33 3.86 2.86
N LEU A 219 20.50 4.58 1.76
CA LEU A 219 21.77 4.63 1.04
C LEU A 219 22.91 5.19 1.91
N GLU A 220 22.64 6.26 2.67
CA GLU A 220 23.58 6.81 3.64
C GLU A 220 23.91 5.79 4.76
N ALA A 221 22.90 5.12 5.29
CA ALA A 221 23.09 4.13 6.35
C ALA A 221 23.94 2.93 5.89
N VAL A 222 23.67 2.39 4.69
CA VAL A 222 24.47 1.27 4.17
C VAL A 222 25.89 1.67 3.76
N ALA A 223 26.16 2.96 3.52
CA ALA A 223 27.53 3.44 3.29
C ALA A 223 28.44 3.27 4.52
N GLY A 224 27.86 3.24 5.72
CA GLY A 224 28.57 2.97 6.97
C GLY A 224 28.73 1.49 7.31
N LEU A 225 28.06 0.58 6.58
CA LEU A 225 28.10 -0.85 6.89
C LEU A 225 29.44 -1.49 6.53
N LYS A 226 29.87 -2.37 7.43
CA LYS A 226 31.00 -3.30 7.18
C LYS A 226 30.43 -4.63 6.72
N GLY A 227 31.14 -5.32 5.83
CA GLY A 227 30.78 -6.65 5.34
C GLY A 227 30.31 -6.69 3.88
N ASN A 228 29.86 -7.86 3.47
CA ASN A 228 29.47 -8.12 2.10
C ASN A 228 27.94 -8.10 1.97
N PHE A 229 27.43 -7.10 1.27
CA PHE A 229 25.98 -6.91 1.11
C PHE A 229 25.62 -6.41 -0.28
N ARG A 230 24.36 -6.63 -0.66
CA ARG A 230 23.70 -6.08 -1.86
C ARG A 230 22.48 -5.28 -1.45
N LEU A 231 22.37 -4.03 -1.91
CA LEU A 231 21.19 -3.19 -1.71
C LEU A 231 20.31 -3.22 -2.96
N ILE A 232 19.06 -3.67 -2.81
CA ILE A 232 18.08 -3.73 -3.88
C ILE A 232 17.01 -2.68 -3.64
N LEU A 233 16.88 -1.71 -4.54
CA LEU A 233 15.80 -0.73 -4.54
C LEU A 233 14.77 -1.10 -5.61
N THR A 234 13.53 -1.36 -5.19
CA THR A 234 12.42 -1.54 -6.14
C THR A 234 11.80 -0.19 -6.52
N GLY A 235 10.92 -0.22 -7.52
CA GLY A 235 10.25 0.98 -8.03
C GLY A 235 10.90 1.55 -9.28
N ASP A 236 10.07 2.11 -10.15
CA ASP A 236 10.53 2.65 -11.42
C ASP A 236 11.51 3.81 -11.22
N THR A 237 12.62 3.75 -11.94
CA THR A 237 13.59 4.85 -12.03
C THR A 237 13.13 5.92 -13.02
N ARG A 238 12.16 5.61 -13.88
CA ARG A 238 11.60 6.51 -14.89
C ARG A 238 10.34 7.20 -14.37
N ASP A 239 10.16 8.43 -14.83
CA ASP A 239 8.93 9.17 -14.58
C ASP A 239 7.83 8.83 -15.61
N LYS A 240 6.73 9.59 -15.60
CA LYS A 240 5.60 9.38 -16.52
C LYS A 240 5.91 9.72 -17.97
N THR A 241 6.99 10.44 -18.24
CA THR A 241 7.46 10.77 -19.58
C THR A 241 8.37 9.68 -20.16
N GLY A 242 8.77 8.70 -19.33
CA GLY A 242 9.73 7.66 -19.67
C GLY A 242 11.18 8.06 -19.47
N GLU A 243 11.43 9.29 -19.00
CA GLU A 243 12.77 9.77 -18.66
C GLU A 243 13.19 9.33 -17.25
N GLU A 244 14.50 9.25 -17.03
CA GLU A 244 15.01 8.95 -15.70
C GLU A 244 14.66 10.07 -14.72
N SER A 245 13.98 9.71 -13.63
CA SER A 245 13.52 10.67 -12.64
C SER A 245 14.69 11.38 -11.95
N ARG A 246 14.50 12.65 -11.57
CA ARG A 246 15.51 13.42 -10.85
C ARG A 246 15.98 12.69 -9.58
N PHE A 247 15.08 12.05 -8.85
CA PHE A 247 15.42 11.35 -7.62
C PHE A 247 16.27 10.09 -7.88
N ALA A 248 16.01 9.36 -8.98
CA ALA A 248 16.87 8.23 -9.38
C ALA A 248 18.29 8.68 -9.71
N LYS A 249 18.42 9.81 -10.43
CA LYS A 249 19.74 10.41 -10.73
C LYS A 249 20.51 10.78 -9.46
N GLU A 250 19.83 11.40 -8.49
CA GLU A 250 20.40 11.76 -7.19
C GLU A 250 20.89 10.54 -6.40
N LEU A 251 20.09 9.45 -6.36
CA LEU A 251 20.49 8.20 -5.71
C LEU A 251 21.72 7.59 -6.37
N LYS A 252 21.80 7.57 -7.70
CA LYS A 252 22.97 7.07 -8.45
C LYS A 252 24.22 7.90 -8.18
N ALA A 253 24.08 9.23 -8.22
CA ALA A 253 25.18 10.13 -7.91
C ALA A 253 25.72 9.88 -6.49
N ARG A 254 24.80 9.76 -5.53
CA ARG A 254 25.20 9.51 -4.14
C ARG A 254 25.84 8.13 -3.95
N ALA A 255 25.34 7.09 -4.62
CA ALA A 255 25.95 5.76 -4.61
C ALA A 255 27.37 5.79 -5.18
N PHE A 256 27.61 6.60 -6.22
CA PHE A 256 28.96 6.80 -6.77
C PHE A 256 29.89 7.49 -5.77
N GLU A 257 29.46 8.59 -5.15
CA GLU A 257 30.22 9.34 -4.16
C GLU A 257 30.59 8.50 -2.93
N THR A 258 29.73 7.58 -2.53
CA THR A 258 29.94 6.69 -1.37
C THR A 258 30.58 5.34 -1.72
N GLY A 259 30.93 5.11 -2.99
CA GLY A 259 31.56 3.85 -3.42
C GLY A 259 30.59 2.65 -3.47
N LEU A 260 29.29 2.90 -3.48
CA LEU A 260 28.24 1.86 -3.46
C LEU A 260 27.70 1.49 -4.84
N SER A 261 28.23 2.05 -5.93
CA SER A 261 27.69 1.82 -7.29
C SER A 261 27.55 0.34 -7.65
N GLU A 262 28.52 -0.48 -7.28
CA GLU A 262 28.49 -1.91 -7.59
C GLU A 262 27.60 -2.72 -6.61
N LYS A 263 27.36 -2.19 -5.43
CA LYS A 263 26.51 -2.82 -4.40
C LYS A 263 25.02 -2.47 -4.55
N LEU A 264 24.68 -1.44 -5.32
CA LEU A 264 23.32 -0.93 -5.49
C LEU A 264 22.69 -1.45 -6.77
N VAL A 265 21.52 -2.06 -6.65
CA VAL A 265 20.69 -2.50 -7.77
C VAL A 265 19.35 -1.74 -7.80
N PHE A 266 19.07 -1.12 -8.92
CA PHE A 266 17.73 -0.59 -9.21
C PHE A 266 16.92 -1.67 -9.94
N ALA A 267 16.08 -2.39 -9.22
CA ALA A 267 15.31 -3.51 -9.73
C ALA A 267 14.11 -3.09 -10.60
N GLY A 268 13.80 -1.79 -10.67
CA GLY A 268 12.62 -1.31 -11.40
C GLY A 268 11.31 -1.76 -10.75
N HIS A 269 10.25 -1.82 -11.56
CA HIS A 269 8.97 -2.36 -11.10
C HIS A 269 9.05 -3.88 -10.96
N VAL A 270 8.91 -4.38 -9.74
CA VAL A 270 8.91 -5.82 -9.44
C VAL A 270 7.46 -6.31 -9.29
N ALA A 271 7.01 -7.10 -10.25
CA ALA A 271 5.64 -7.65 -10.26
C ALA A 271 5.49 -8.85 -9.30
N ASN A 272 6.53 -9.70 -9.21
CA ASN A 272 6.55 -10.87 -8.33
C ASN A 272 7.25 -10.52 -6.99
N MET A 273 6.53 -9.82 -6.11
CA MET A 273 7.05 -9.46 -4.79
C MET A 273 7.34 -10.67 -3.88
N PRO A 274 6.55 -11.78 -3.88
CA PRO A 274 6.93 -12.98 -3.15
C PRO A 274 8.35 -13.47 -3.48
N LEU A 275 8.70 -13.56 -4.74
CA LEU A 275 10.06 -13.93 -5.16
C LEU A 275 11.11 -12.91 -4.70
N ALA A 276 10.80 -11.62 -4.75
CA ALA A 276 11.69 -10.58 -4.28
C ALA A 276 11.99 -10.70 -2.78
N TYR A 277 10.97 -11.01 -1.98
CA TYR A 277 11.15 -11.25 -0.54
C TYR A 277 11.93 -12.55 -0.28
N ALA A 278 11.71 -13.62 -1.06
CA ALA A 278 12.44 -14.88 -0.91
C ALA A 278 13.94 -14.77 -1.26
N VAL A 279 14.34 -13.78 -2.05
CA VAL A 279 15.75 -13.49 -2.38
C VAL A 279 16.42 -12.67 -1.29
N ALA A 280 15.67 -11.91 -0.51
CA ALA A 280 16.20 -10.96 0.46
C ALA A 280 16.41 -11.60 1.84
N ASP A 281 17.37 -11.07 2.60
CA ASP A 281 17.63 -11.44 3.99
C ASP A 281 16.99 -10.44 4.96
N LEU A 282 16.72 -9.22 4.49
CA LEU A 282 16.13 -8.14 5.28
C LEU A 282 15.36 -7.16 4.39
N ALA A 283 14.15 -6.79 4.82
CA ALA A 283 13.43 -5.66 4.20
C ALA A 283 13.58 -4.39 5.04
N VAL A 284 13.87 -3.25 4.38
CA VAL A 284 14.03 -1.95 5.04
C VAL A 284 13.10 -0.92 4.44
N LEU A 285 12.29 -0.29 5.28
CA LEU A 285 11.24 0.65 4.91
C LEU A 285 11.41 1.99 5.68
N PRO A 286 12.42 2.79 5.37
CA PRO A 286 12.85 3.94 6.16
C PRO A 286 12.09 5.22 5.79
N SER A 287 10.76 5.13 5.68
CA SER A 287 9.91 6.24 5.26
C SER A 287 10.09 7.47 6.16
N LEU A 288 10.33 8.64 5.54
CA LEU A 288 10.47 9.92 6.25
C LEU A 288 9.13 10.46 6.74
N ASP A 289 8.08 10.26 5.95
CA ASP A 289 6.71 10.59 6.33
C ASP A 289 6.00 9.34 6.91
N PRO A 290 5.10 9.52 7.90
CA PRO A 290 4.31 8.42 8.44
C PRO A 290 3.51 7.67 7.36
N GLU A 291 3.67 6.36 7.32
CA GLU A 291 2.87 5.49 6.46
C GLU A 291 1.44 5.40 6.97
N PRO A 292 0.45 5.41 6.10
CA PRO A 292 -0.94 5.18 6.53
C PRO A 292 -1.16 3.81 7.16
N PHE A 293 -0.48 2.77 6.67
CA PHE A 293 -0.55 1.41 7.19
C PHE A 293 0.80 0.67 7.15
N GLY A 294 1.48 0.66 5.98
CA GLY A 294 2.73 -0.07 5.81
C GLY A 294 2.54 -1.49 5.28
N ARG A 295 1.70 -1.67 4.26
CA ARG A 295 1.39 -2.98 3.65
C ARG A 295 2.63 -3.80 3.29
N THR A 296 3.67 -3.16 2.77
CA THR A 296 4.92 -3.84 2.38
C THR A 296 5.65 -4.47 3.57
N ALA A 297 5.52 -3.91 4.79
CA ALA A 297 6.05 -4.54 5.99
C ALA A 297 5.26 -5.82 6.34
N VAL A 298 3.93 -5.79 6.21
CA VAL A 298 3.08 -6.97 6.44
C VAL A 298 3.38 -8.07 5.41
N GLU A 299 3.56 -7.72 4.14
CA GLU A 299 3.92 -8.66 3.07
C GLU A 299 5.30 -9.30 3.31
N ALA A 300 6.31 -8.51 3.71
CA ALA A 300 7.63 -9.02 4.05
C ALA A 300 7.59 -9.99 5.25
N GLN A 301 6.85 -9.63 6.32
CA GLN A 301 6.66 -10.49 7.49
C GLN A 301 5.91 -11.80 7.13
N ALA A 302 4.91 -11.74 6.23
CA ALA A 302 4.23 -12.93 5.74
C ALA A 302 5.16 -13.84 4.91
N ALA A 303 6.19 -13.26 4.29
CA ALA A 303 7.28 -14.00 3.62
C ALA A 303 8.40 -14.43 4.59
N THR A 304 8.16 -14.39 5.90
CA THR A 304 9.13 -14.71 6.97
C THR A 304 10.39 -13.85 6.95
N LEU A 305 10.36 -12.72 6.23
CA LEU A 305 11.48 -11.82 6.11
C LEU A 305 11.48 -10.81 7.26
N PRO A 306 12.57 -10.67 8.04
CA PRO A 306 12.68 -9.65 9.07
C PRO A 306 12.60 -8.25 8.44
N VAL A 307 12.09 -7.28 9.21
CA VAL A 307 11.90 -5.91 8.72
C VAL A 307 12.52 -4.87 9.64
N ILE A 308 13.11 -3.83 9.07
CA ILE A 308 13.42 -2.57 9.77
C ILE A 308 12.53 -1.49 9.14
N VAL A 309 11.78 -0.76 9.98
CA VAL A 309 10.86 0.28 9.52
C VAL A 309 11.06 1.57 10.30
N SER A 310 10.58 2.69 9.76
CA SER A 310 10.53 3.93 10.52
C SER A 310 9.51 3.87 11.64
N ASP A 311 9.84 4.35 12.83
CA ASP A 311 8.95 4.43 13.99
C ASP A 311 7.90 5.54 13.83
N ALA A 312 7.03 5.40 12.82
CA ALA A 312 6.03 6.41 12.48
C ALA A 312 4.80 5.79 11.80
N GLY A 313 3.64 6.38 12.10
CA GLY A 313 2.38 6.01 11.44
C GLY A 313 1.98 4.55 11.66
N GLY A 314 1.39 3.94 10.64
CA GLY A 314 0.90 2.57 10.67
C GLY A 314 2.00 1.51 10.85
N PHE A 315 3.28 1.84 10.67
CA PHE A 315 4.35 0.90 10.99
C PHE A 315 4.40 0.53 12.47
N ARG A 316 3.99 1.44 13.36
CA ARG A 316 3.86 1.15 14.80
C ARG A 316 2.83 0.08 15.11
N GLU A 317 1.86 -0.10 14.22
CA GLU A 317 0.79 -1.08 14.35
C GLU A 317 1.13 -2.40 13.66
N THR A 318 1.95 -2.35 12.59
CA THR A 318 2.25 -3.52 11.75
C THR A 318 3.56 -4.20 12.10
N VAL A 319 4.47 -3.53 12.82
CA VAL A 319 5.76 -4.09 13.24
C VAL A 319 5.87 -4.04 14.76
N LYS A 320 5.95 -5.21 15.38
CA LYS A 320 6.14 -5.35 16.83
C LYS A 320 7.62 -5.44 17.15
N GLU A 321 8.09 -4.55 18.01
CA GLU A 321 9.33 -4.73 18.78
C GLU A 321 9.01 -5.44 20.10
N GLU A 322 10.02 -6.03 20.72
CA GLU A 322 9.87 -6.55 22.08
C GLU A 322 9.49 -5.41 23.04
N ASP A 323 8.43 -5.62 23.82
CA ASP A 323 8.24 -4.86 25.02
C ASP A 323 9.35 -5.28 25.99
N ALA A 324 10.10 -4.29 26.51
CA ALA A 324 11.21 -4.50 27.45
C ALA A 324 10.81 -5.26 28.75
N LEU A 325 9.55 -5.58 28.90
CA LEU A 325 8.94 -6.28 30.04
C LEU A 325 8.45 -7.71 29.71
N SER A 326 8.53 -8.16 28.44
CA SER A 326 8.12 -9.52 28.07
C SER A 326 9.35 -10.42 27.92
N ASP A 327 9.40 -11.48 28.72
CA ASP A 327 10.47 -12.49 28.74
C ASP A 327 10.46 -13.43 27.50
N SER A 328 9.70 -13.09 26.45
CA SER A 328 9.57 -13.92 25.26
C SER A 328 10.07 -13.20 24.00
N SER A 329 11.28 -13.56 23.57
CA SER A 329 11.86 -13.22 22.26
C SER A 329 10.98 -13.67 21.05
N THR A 330 9.88 -14.35 21.31
CA THR A 330 9.01 -15.01 20.32
C THR A 330 8.00 -14.07 19.66
N ASN A 331 7.84 -12.81 20.09
CA ASN A 331 6.82 -11.90 19.59
C ASN A 331 7.36 -10.75 18.72
N ARG A 332 8.66 -10.67 18.52
CA ARG A 332 9.25 -9.65 17.65
C ARG A 332 8.98 -9.99 16.19
N THR A 333 8.46 -9.02 15.43
CA THR A 333 8.29 -9.17 13.98
C THR A 333 9.24 -8.27 13.18
N GLY A 334 10.00 -7.39 13.83
CA GLY A 334 10.97 -6.49 13.22
C GLY A 334 11.49 -5.44 14.19
N TRP A 335 12.08 -4.40 13.66
CA TRP A 335 12.66 -3.27 14.41
C TRP A 335 12.14 -1.94 13.86
N ARG A 336 12.09 -0.96 14.74
CA ARG A 336 11.70 0.41 14.41
C ARG A 336 12.84 1.38 14.69
N VAL A 337 13.09 2.32 13.79
CA VAL A 337 14.10 3.37 13.92
C VAL A 337 13.46 4.75 13.70
N SER A 338 13.97 5.79 14.32
CA SER A 338 13.45 7.14 14.12
C SER A 338 13.54 7.54 12.64
N PRO A 339 12.48 8.17 12.06
CA PRO A 339 12.52 8.61 10.67
C PRO A 339 13.69 9.55 10.39
N GLY A 340 14.50 9.24 9.37
CA GLY A 340 15.64 10.08 8.95
C GLY A 340 16.91 9.92 9.78
N ASP A 341 16.90 9.10 10.81
CA ASP A 341 18.07 8.84 11.66
C ASP A 341 18.98 7.80 10.98
N VAL A 342 20.02 8.31 10.29
CA VAL A 342 20.99 7.50 9.54
C VAL A 342 21.81 6.64 10.50
N ASP A 343 22.27 7.19 11.61
CA ASP A 343 23.15 6.48 12.56
C ASP A 343 22.41 5.33 13.22
N ALA A 344 21.20 5.57 13.75
CA ALA A 344 20.37 4.52 14.34
C ALA A 344 20.02 3.42 13.32
N LEU A 345 19.78 3.79 12.06
CA LEU A 345 19.54 2.81 11.00
C LEU A 345 20.80 2.00 10.69
N THR A 346 21.99 2.63 10.63
CA THR A 346 23.28 1.96 10.42
C THR A 346 23.57 0.95 11.52
N ASP A 347 23.45 1.35 12.78
CA ASP A 347 23.68 0.49 13.94
C ASP A 347 22.70 -0.71 13.94
N LYS A 348 21.44 -0.48 13.61
CA LYS A 348 20.45 -1.54 13.54
C LYS A 348 20.73 -2.50 12.38
N LEU A 349 21.10 -1.99 11.22
CA LEU A 349 21.51 -2.82 10.06
C LEU A 349 22.72 -3.67 10.39
N GLN A 350 23.77 -3.10 11.01
CA GLN A 350 24.97 -3.83 11.41
C GLN A 350 24.63 -4.95 12.40
N THR A 351 23.75 -4.67 13.36
CA THR A 351 23.33 -5.65 14.38
C THR A 351 22.55 -6.81 13.76
N VAL A 352 21.59 -6.51 12.86
CA VAL A 352 20.68 -7.52 12.27
C VAL A 352 21.40 -8.36 11.24
N ALA A 353 22.28 -7.77 10.46
CA ALA A 353 23.01 -8.46 9.41
C ALA A 353 24.20 -9.30 9.93
N ASN A 354 24.61 -9.11 11.18
CA ASN A 354 25.83 -9.72 11.74
C ASN A 354 27.07 -9.55 10.82
N LEU A 355 27.14 -8.38 10.17
CA LEU A 355 28.17 -8.06 9.18
C LEU A 355 29.45 -7.54 9.84
#